data_89d8434ea2f87272adca0bf31c3d2b69
#
_entry.id   89d8434ea2f87272adca0bf31c3d2b69
#
_cell.length_a   1.000
_cell.length_b   1.000
_cell.length_c   1.000
_cell.angle_alpha   90.00
_cell.angle_beta   90.00
_cell.angle_gamma   90.00
#
_symmetry.space_group_name_H-M   'P 1'
#
loop_
_entity.id
_entity.type
_entity.pdbx_description
1 polymer ?
#
loop_
_entity_poly.entity_id
_entity_poly.type
_entity_poly.pdbx_seq_one_letter_code
_entity_poly.pdbx_strand_id
1 'polypeptide(L)'
;MKKMLLASTSTIYGQNYLEYLLEDIKILFSGCEKIIFIPYARPSGISHLEYTNKAKKVFESLNLNILDYTKDNIKEQLEICDGIFTGGGNTFLLLNKLYEFNLIEDLRYKINSGIPYLGTSAGTNICGLSIGTTNDMPIIHVKSFEALGIIDLNINPHYIDQIEGIEHMGES
;
A
#
# COMPACT_ATOMS: atom_id res chain seq x y z
N MET A 1 3.61 -1.87 -19.73
CA MET A 1 4.73 -1.49 -18.81
C MET A 1 4.13 -1.15 -17.46
N LYS A 2 4.64 -1.69 -16.37
CA LYS A 2 4.16 -1.39 -15.00
C LYS A 2 4.49 0.06 -14.62
N LYS A 3 3.55 0.74 -13.98
CA LYS A 3 3.73 2.11 -13.42
C LYS A 3 3.55 2.01 -11.91
N MET A 4 4.63 2.16 -11.16
CA MET A 4 4.60 1.92 -9.72
C MET A 4 5.42 2.96 -8.98
N LEU A 5 4.86 3.45 -7.86
CA LEU A 5 5.57 4.23 -6.84
C LEU A 5 5.53 3.43 -5.54
N LEU A 6 6.69 3.01 -5.06
CA LEU A 6 6.83 2.17 -3.88
C LEU A 6 7.60 2.95 -2.81
N ALA A 7 6.85 3.44 -1.83
CA ALA A 7 7.40 4.22 -0.75
C ALA A 7 7.61 3.36 0.52
N SER A 8 8.75 3.54 1.16
CA SER A 8 9.08 2.84 2.40
C SER A 8 8.13 3.22 3.54
N THR A 9 7.67 4.46 3.56
CA THR A 9 6.75 4.99 4.57
C THR A 9 5.74 5.95 3.94
N SER A 10 4.64 6.22 4.63
CA SER A 10 3.67 7.24 4.23
C SER A 10 3.95 8.62 4.83
N THR A 11 4.91 8.73 5.77
CA THR A 11 5.21 9.98 6.48
C THR A 11 6.65 9.97 6.91
N ILE A 12 7.39 11.04 6.63
CA ILE A 12 8.74 11.28 7.14
C ILE A 12 8.72 12.30 8.26
N TYR A 13 9.77 12.31 9.08
CA TYR A 13 9.87 13.20 10.23
C TYR A 13 9.71 14.68 9.82
N GLY A 14 8.85 15.40 10.53
CA GLY A 14 8.58 16.83 10.29
C GLY A 14 7.63 17.13 9.14
N GLN A 15 7.05 16.12 8.48
CA GLN A 15 6.08 16.29 7.39
C GLN A 15 4.73 15.62 7.68
N ASN A 16 3.72 16.03 6.95
CA ASN A 16 2.38 15.44 7.01
C ASN A 16 2.31 14.13 6.19
N TYR A 17 1.19 13.43 6.33
CA TYR A 17 0.89 12.20 5.59
C TYR A 17 1.00 12.42 4.07
N LEU A 18 1.85 11.64 3.39
CA LEU A 18 2.17 11.68 1.96
C LEU A 18 2.78 12.99 1.44
N GLU A 19 3.10 13.95 2.29
CA GLU A 19 3.53 15.30 1.87
C GLU A 19 4.77 15.25 0.97
N TYR A 20 5.76 14.43 1.28
CA TYR A 20 6.99 14.30 0.50
C TYR A 20 6.80 13.57 -0.84
N LEU A 21 5.63 12.97 -1.08
CA LEU A 21 5.30 12.21 -2.29
C LEU A 21 4.34 12.95 -3.23
N LEU A 22 3.88 14.16 -2.89
CA LEU A 22 2.79 14.82 -3.60
C LEU A 22 3.04 14.96 -5.11
N GLU A 23 4.24 15.36 -5.51
CA GLU A 23 4.58 15.51 -6.93
C GLU A 23 4.64 14.16 -7.65
N ASP A 24 5.23 13.14 -7.01
CA ASP A 24 5.32 11.79 -7.58
C ASP A 24 3.92 11.16 -7.72
N ILE A 25 3.04 11.36 -6.73
CA ILE A 25 1.64 10.92 -6.76
C ILE A 25 0.90 11.58 -7.93
N LYS A 26 1.06 12.88 -8.10
CA LYS A 26 0.44 13.63 -9.19
C LYS A 26 0.88 13.14 -10.56
N ILE A 27 2.19 12.85 -10.71
CA ILE A 27 2.75 12.29 -11.95
C ILE A 27 2.22 10.88 -12.18
N LEU A 28 2.28 10.01 -11.16
CA LEU A 28 1.88 8.61 -11.24
C LEU A 28 0.43 8.45 -11.71
N PHE A 29 -0.49 9.21 -11.09
CA PHE A 29 -1.93 9.13 -11.33
C PHE A 29 -2.44 10.17 -12.33
N SER A 30 -1.55 10.79 -13.10
CA SER A 30 -1.96 11.72 -14.15
C SER A 30 -2.92 11.04 -15.14
N GLY A 31 -4.13 11.61 -15.29
CA GLY A 31 -5.19 11.08 -16.13
C GLY A 31 -6.06 9.98 -15.49
N CYS A 32 -5.82 9.62 -14.24
CA CYS A 32 -6.71 8.72 -13.49
C CYS A 32 -7.94 9.48 -12.97
N GLU A 33 -9.11 8.87 -13.11
CA GLU A 33 -10.40 9.43 -12.64
C GLU A 33 -10.95 8.63 -11.44
N LYS A 34 -10.56 7.36 -11.31
CA LYS A 34 -11.13 6.41 -10.34
C LYS A 34 -10.01 5.64 -9.62
N ILE A 35 -9.46 6.25 -8.58
CA ILE A 35 -8.41 5.61 -7.80
C ILE A 35 -9.05 4.85 -6.63
N ILE A 36 -8.75 3.55 -6.52
CA ILE A 36 -9.16 2.76 -5.36
C ILE A 36 -8.11 2.86 -4.27
N PHE A 37 -8.55 3.04 -3.01
CA PHE A 37 -7.70 2.93 -1.84
C PHE A 37 -7.94 1.62 -1.10
N ILE A 38 -6.87 0.89 -0.77
CA ILE A 38 -6.90 -0.37 -0.02
C ILE A 38 -6.41 -0.11 1.40
N PRO A 39 -7.32 -0.04 2.42
CA PRO A 39 -7.00 0.38 3.79
C PRO A 39 -6.65 -0.78 4.74
N TYR A 40 -6.55 -2.01 4.25
CA TYR A 40 -6.64 -3.23 5.08
C TYR A 40 -5.44 -3.53 5.97
N ALA A 41 -4.38 -2.73 5.91
CA ALA A 41 -3.22 -2.89 6.79
C ALA A 41 -3.44 -2.35 8.23
N ARG A 42 -4.56 -1.69 8.52
CA ARG A 42 -4.80 -1.08 9.83
C ARG A 42 -5.42 -2.05 10.84
N PRO A 43 -4.69 -2.43 11.91
CA PRO A 43 -5.20 -3.34 12.93
C PRO A 43 -6.13 -2.64 13.93
N SER A 44 -5.88 -1.34 14.20
CA SER A 44 -6.62 -0.54 15.17
C SER A 44 -6.33 0.95 15.01
N GLY A 45 -6.93 1.79 15.84
CA GLY A 45 -6.69 3.23 15.92
C GLY A 45 -7.66 4.03 15.04
N ILE A 46 -7.68 3.78 13.74
CA ILE A 46 -8.64 4.41 12.81
C ILE A 46 -9.36 3.34 12.00
N SER A 47 -10.64 3.57 11.70
CA SER A 47 -11.41 2.69 10.83
C SER A 47 -10.90 2.73 9.38
N HIS A 48 -11.26 1.73 8.58
CA HIS A 48 -10.93 1.73 7.15
C HIS A 48 -11.53 2.95 6.42
N LEU A 49 -12.73 3.38 6.83
CA LEU A 49 -13.37 4.59 6.31
C LEU A 49 -12.56 5.86 6.64
N GLU A 50 -12.17 6.02 7.90
CA GLU A 50 -11.35 7.17 8.33
C GLU A 50 -10.01 7.20 7.63
N TYR A 51 -9.37 6.03 7.45
CA TYR A 51 -8.11 5.93 6.73
C TYR A 51 -8.28 6.28 5.25
N THR A 52 -9.35 5.81 4.62
CA THR A 52 -9.69 6.18 3.25
C THR A 52 -9.93 7.68 3.14
N ASN A 53 -10.68 8.28 4.06
CA ASN A 53 -10.93 9.72 4.08
C ASN A 53 -9.65 10.54 4.29
N LYS A 54 -8.68 10.02 5.06
CA LYS A 54 -7.37 10.65 5.21
C LYS A 54 -6.61 10.67 3.88
N ALA A 55 -6.61 9.55 3.14
CA ALA A 55 -6.01 9.48 1.81
C ALA A 55 -6.73 10.38 0.81
N LYS A 56 -8.07 10.38 0.83
CA LYS A 56 -8.92 11.24 -0.02
C LYS A 56 -8.53 12.71 0.07
N LYS A 57 -8.42 13.25 1.28
CA LYS A 57 -8.06 14.66 1.51
C LYS A 57 -6.75 15.05 0.82
N VAL A 58 -5.75 14.17 0.84
CA VAL A 58 -4.47 14.43 0.17
C VAL A 58 -4.65 14.39 -1.35
N PHE A 59 -5.34 13.40 -1.88
CA PHE A 59 -5.56 13.24 -3.31
C PHE A 59 -6.44 14.36 -3.89
N GLU A 60 -7.46 14.80 -3.17
CA GLU A 60 -8.28 15.96 -3.55
C GLU A 60 -7.47 17.25 -3.68
N SER A 61 -6.44 17.46 -2.84
CA SER A 61 -5.53 18.60 -2.98
C SER A 61 -4.70 18.58 -4.26
N LEU A 62 -4.59 17.41 -4.90
CA LEU A 62 -3.93 17.19 -6.19
C LEU A 62 -4.90 17.14 -7.37
N ASN A 63 -6.20 17.39 -7.16
CA ASN A 63 -7.29 17.18 -8.12
C ASN A 63 -7.40 15.72 -8.59
N LEU A 64 -7.09 14.76 -7.71
CA LEU A 64 -7.25 13.33 -7.93
C LEU A 64 -8.42 12.80 -7.09
N ASN A 65 -9.13 11.80 -7.60
CA ASN A 65 -10.31 11.25 -6.94
C ASN A 65 -10.06 9.82 -6.44
N ILE A 66 -10.11 9.64 -5.12
CA ILE A 66 -10.21 8.30 -4.51
C ILE A 66 -11.68 7.94 -4.35
N LEU A 67 -12.06 6.75 -4.79
CA LEU A 67 -13.41 6.20 -4.64
C LEU A 67 -13.81 6.09 -3.16
N ASP A 68 -15.09 6.25 -2.88
CA ASP A 68 -15.61 6.08 -1.53
C ASP A 68 -15.43 4.66 -1.03
N TYR A 69 -14.95 4.51 0.21
CA TYR A 69 -14.80 3.20 0.81
C TYR A 69 -16.17 2.55 1.05
N THR A 70 -16.34 1.36 0.47
CA THR A 70 -17.49 0.50 0.70
C THR A 70 -16.98 -0.91 1.00
N LYS A 71 -17.34 -1.43 2.18
CA LYS A 71 -16.83 -2.73 2.65
C LYS A 71 -17.17 -3.88 1.70
N ASP A 72 -18.33 -3.82 1.09
CA ASP A 72 -18.91 -4.93 0.33
C ASP A 72 -18.60 -4.87 -1.19
N ASN A 73 -18.06 -3.74 -1.69
CA ASN A 73 -17.88 -3.49 -3.13
C ASN A 73 -16.43 -3.36 -3.58
N ILE A 74 -15.49 -3.84 -2.79
CA ILE A 74 -14.05 -3.68 -3.11
C ILE A 74 -13.68 -4.32 -4.46
N LYS A 75 -14.27 -5.46 -4.80
CA LYS A 75 -14.04 -6.12 -6.09
C LYS A 75 -14.58 -5.32 -7.26
N GLU A 76 -15.82 -4.84 -7.15
CA GLU A 76 -16.45 -4.01 -8.18
C GLU A 76 -15.66 -2.71 -8.38
N GLN A 77 -15.22 -2.09 -7.30
CA GLN A 77 -14.37 -0.90 -7.38
C GLN A 77 -13.03 -1.21 -8.04
N LEU A 78 -12.43 -2.37 -7.74
CA LEU A 78 -11.19 -2.80 -8.38
C LEU A 78 -11.39 -3.07 -9.87
N GLU A 79 -12.54 -3.58 -10.30
CA GLU A 79 -12.85 -3.77 -11.72
C GLU A 79 -12.86 -2.45 -12.51
N ILE A 80 -13.46 -1.41 -11.94
CA ILE A 80 -13.67 -0.12 -12.64
C ILE A 80 -12.55 0.91 -12.41
N CYS A 81 -11.61 0.65 -11.48
CA CYS A 81 -10.54 1.59 -11.17
C CYS A 81 -9.52 1.71 -12.31
N ASP A 82 -8.93 2.89 -12.42
CA ASP A 82 -7.82 3.23 -13.30
C ASP A 82 -6.54 3.62 -12.54
N GLY A 83 -6.58 3.54 -11.20
CA GLY A 83 -5.45 3.72 -10.31
C GLY A 83 -5.65 2.96 -8.98
N ILE A 84 -4.56 2.50 -8.36
CA ILE A 84 -4.59 1.72 -7.12
C ILE A 84 -3.61 2.32 -6.10
N PHE A 85 -4.09 2.58 -4.90
CA PHE A 85 -3.27 2.96 -3.75
C PHE A 85 -3.47 1.97 -2.59
N THR A 86 -2.42 1.30 -2.14
CA THR A 86 -2.43 0.42 -0.97
C THR A 86 -1.69 1.07 0.19
N GLY A 87 -2.42 1.34 1.27
CA GLY A 87 -1.90 2.00 2.45
C GLY A 87 -1.03 1.10 3.34
N GLY A 88 -0.27 1.74 4.23
CA GLY A 88 0.58 1.07 5.22
C GLY A 88 -0.15 0.70 6.51
N GLY A 89 0.55 -0.08 7.33
CA GLY A 89 0.13 -0.64 8.61
C GLY A 89 0.76 -2.02 8.79
N ASN A 90 0.02 -3.00 9.28
CA ASN A 90 0.51 -4.35 9.49
C ASN A 90 0.40 -5.18 8.20
N THR A 91 1.53 -5.68 7.72
CA THR A 91 1.64 -6.45 6.47
C THR A 91 0.92 -7.80 6.52
N PHE A 92 0.96 -8.49 7.68
CA PHE A 92 0.24 -9.76 7.85
C PHE A 92 -1.26 -9.56 7.74
N LEU A 93 -1.79 -8.51 8.37
CA LEU A 93 -3.20 -8.18 8.31
C LEU A 93 -3.63 -7.83 6.89
N LEU A 94 -2.84 -6.99 6.20
CA LEU A 94 -3.09 -6.63 4.80
C LEU A 94 -3.16 -7.88 3.93
N LEU A 95 -2.13 -8.72 3.96
CA LEU A 95 -2.06 -9.92 3.14
C LEU A 95 -3.23 -10.88 3.43
N ASN A 96 -3.54 -11.09 4.72
CA ASN A 96 -4.68 -11.92 5.10
C ASN A 96 -6.01 -11.41 4.51
N LYS A 97 -6.24 -10.09 4.55
CA LYS A 97 -7.45 -9.49 3.99
C LYS A 97 -7.49 -9.60 2.46
N LEU A 98 -6.35 -9.46 1.79
CA LEU A 98 -6.29 -9.67 0.35
C LEU A 98 -6.62 -11.12 -0.05
N TYR A 99 -6.18 -12.11 0.73
CA TYR A 99 -6.58 -13.51 0.54
C TYR A 99 -8.05 -13.74 0.87
N GLU A 100 -8.56 -13.21 1.99
CA GLU A 100 -9.95 -13.33 2.43
C GLU A 100 -10.93 -12.80 1.38
N PHE A 101 -10.62 -11.66 0.76
CA PHE A 101 -11.44 -11.05 -0.28
C PHE A 101 -11.10 -11.53 -1.70
N ASN A 102 -10.17 -12.47 -1.85
CA ASN A 102 -9.69 -12.98 -3.15
C ASN A 102 -9.24 -11.86 -4.10
N LEU A 103 -8.44 -10.92 -3.61
CA LEU A 103 -7.96 -9.74 -4.36
C LEU A 103 -6.55 -9.92 -4.94
N ILE A 104 -5.82 -10.97 -4.56
CA ILE A 104 -4.41 -11.16 -4.96
C ILE A 104 -4.28 -11.18 -6.49
N GLU A 105 -5.05 -12.05 -7.17
CA GLU A 105 -4.97 -12.21 -8.62
C GLU A 105 -5.49 -10.97 -9.37
N ASP A 106 -6.56 -10.36 -8.87
CA ASP A 106 -7.14 -9.17 -9.47
C ASP A 106 -6.16 -7.99 -9.43
N LEU A 107 -5.51 -7.77 -8.27
CA LEU A 107 -4.46 -6.76 -8.12
C LEU A 107 -3.25 -7.05 -9.02
N ARG A 108 -2.78 -8.31 -9.02
CA ARG A 108 -1.67 -8.75 -9.87
C ARG A 108 -1.97 -8.47 -11.34
N TYR A 109 -3.16 -8.84 -11.80
CA TYR A 109 -3.60 -8.63 -13.16
C TYR A 109 -3.64 -7.14 -13.53
N LYS A 110 -4.32 -6.32 -12.71
CA LYS A 110 -4.47 -4.87 -12.92
C LYS A 110 -3.12 -4.16 -13.01
N ILE A 111 -2.23 -4.42 -12.07
CA ILE A 111 -0.92 -3.76 -12.03
C ILE A 111 -0.04 -4.21 -13.22
N ASN A 112 -0.06 -5.50 -13.56
CA ASN A 112 0.67 -6.01 -14.72
C ASN A 112 0.12 -5.49 -16.05
N SER A 113 -1.18 -5.19 -16.13
CA SER A 113 -1.80 -4.56 -17.30
C SER A 113 -1.45 -3.07 -17.46
N GLY A 114 -0.81 -2.46 -16.46
CA GLY A 114 -0.31 -1.09 -16.51
C GLY A 114 -1.14 -0.07 -15.74
N ILE A 115 -2.12 -0.52 -14.94
CA ILE A 115 -2.82 0.36 -13.99
C ILE A 115 -1.80 0.90 -12.97
N PRO A 116 -1.70 2.22 -12.79
CA PRO A 116 -0.79 2.84 -11.83
C PRO A 116 -1.02 2.35 -10.40
N TYR A 117 0.08 2.07 -9.70
CA TYR A 117 0.05 1.57 -8.34
C TYR A 117 0.93 2.39 -7.41
N LEU A 118 0.36 2.83 -6.29
CA LEU A 118 1.08 3.38 -5.14
C LEU A 118 1.02 2.39 -3.99
N GLY A 119 2.18 2.03 -3.45
CA GLY A 119 2.30 1.29 -2.19
C GLY A 119 3.05 2.12 -1.14
N THR A 120 2.60 2.09 0.11
CA THR A 120 3.35 2.66 1.23
C THR A 120 3.53 1.61 2.33
N SER A 121 4.79 1.44 2.83
CA SER A 121 5.10 0.47 3.90
C SER A 121 4.59 -0.93 3.57
N ALA A 122 3.59 -1.47 4.30
CA ALA A 122 2.96 -2.76 4.02
C ALA A 122 2.49 -2.89 2.56
N GLY A 123 1.91 -1.82 1.97
CA GLY A 123 1.51 -1.78 0.58
C GLY A 123 2.68 -1.89 -0.41
N THR A 124 3.87 -1.49 0.00
CA THR A 124 5.12 -1.68 -0.74
C THR A 124 5.65 -3.11 -0.56
N ASN A 125 5.67 -3.62 0.67
CA ASN A 125 6.18 -4.96 0.99
C ASN A 125 5.45 -6.05 0.19
N ILE A 126 4.11 -5.99 0.09
CA ILE A 126 3.32 -7.00 -0.63
C ILE A 126 3.56 -7.04 -2.15
N CYS A 127 4.28 -6.07 -2.73
CA CYS A 127 4.61 -6.09 -4.16
C CYS A 127 5.67 -7.14 -4.51
N GLY A 128 6.46 -7.58 -3.54
CA GLY A 128 7.48 -8.63 -3.70
C GLY A 128 6.89 -10.02 -3.86
N LEU A 129 7.78 -11.01 -3.91
CA LEU A 129 7.42 -12.43 -3.99
C LEU A 129 6.76 -12.92 -2.70
N SER A 130 7.22 -12.41 -1.56
CA SER A 130 6.82 -12.84 -0.22
C SER A 130 6.89 -11.68 0.77
N ILE A 131 6.07 -11.75 1.83
CA ILE A 131 6.14 -10.82 2.97
C ILE A 131 7.23 -11.19 3.99
N GLY A 132 8.09 -12.16 3.69
CA GLY A 132 9.11 -12.67 4.62
C GLY A 132 10.16 -11.65 5.07
N THR A 133 10.22 -10.48 4.41
CA THR A 133 11.09 -9.35 4.77
C THR A 133 10.40 -8.29 5.63
N THR A 134 9.14 -8.51 6.04
CA THR A 134 8.45 -7.53 6.90
C THR A 134 8.98 -7.53 8.31
N ASN A 135 9.10 -6.36 8.91
CA ASN A 135 9.43 -6.17 10.32
C ASN A 135 8.18 -6.09 11.22
N ASP A 136 7.00 -6.27 10.63
CA ASP A 136 5.75 -6.23 11.38
C ASP A 136 5.56 -7.45 12.30
N MET A 137 4.88 -7.25 13.42
CA MET A 137 4.45 -8.35 14.29
C MET A 137 3.37 -9.20 13.59
N PRO A 138 3.47 -10.54 13.63
CA PRO A 138 2.45 -11.44 13.08
C PRO A 138 1.21 -11.50 14.00
N ILE A 139 0.39 -10.45 13.97
CA ILE A 139 -0.82 -10.31 14.82
C ILE A 139 -2.00 -11.18 14.37
N ILE A 140 -1.88 -11.81 13.21
CA ILE A 140 -2.87 -12.72 12.65
C ILE A 140 -2.16 -13.86 11.92
N HIS A 141 -2.76 -15.04 11.91
CA HIS A 141 -2.28 -16.16 11.09
C HIS A 141 -2.64 -15.91 9.62
N VAL A 142 -1.64 -15.95 8.73
CA VAL A 142 -1.84 -15.82 7.28
C VAL A 142 -1.80 -17.20 6.61
N LYS A 143 -2.63 -17.41 5.61
CA LYS A 143 -2.71 -18.65 4.84
C LYS A 143 -1.39 -18.98 4.11
N SER A 144 -0.69 -17.96 3.65
CA SER A 144 0.58 -18.04 2.94
C SER A 144 1.35 -16.73 3.13
N PHE A 145 2.68 -16.78 3.03
CA PHE A 145 3.53 -15.59 2.93
C PHE A 145 3.70 -15.11 1.50
N GLU A 146 3.21 -15.87 0.51
CA GLU A 146 3.22 -15.46 -0.88
C GLU A 146 2.44 -14.16 -1.08
N ALA A 147 3.09 -13.20 -1.69
CA ALA A 147 2.55 -11.86 -1.91
C ALA A 147 2.12 -11.64 -3.37
N LEU A 148 2.09 -10.41 -3.87
CA LEU A 148 1.62 -10.12 -5.23
C LEU A 148 2.59 -10.62 -6.32
N GLY A 149 3.88 -10.77 -6.03
CA GLY A 149 4.87 -11.22 -7.03
C GLY A 149 4.94 -10.31 -8.27
N ILE A 150 4.73 -9.02 -8.07
CA ILE A 150 4.78 -8.03 -9.16
C ILE A 150 6.21 -7.64 -9.45
N ILE A 151 7.06 -7.67 -8.44
CA ILE A 151 8.50 -7.46 -8.51
C ILE A 151 9.18 -8.78 -8.14
N ASP A 152 10.18 -9.17 -8.94
CA ASP A 152 10.92 -10.41 -8.75
C ASP A 152 12.03 -10.28 -7.68
N LEU A 153 11.64 -9.76 -6.53
CA LEU A 153 12.46 -9.64 -5.31
C LEU A 153 11.56 -9.39 -4.10
N ASN A 154 12.11 -9.50 -2.89
CA ASN A 154 11.43 -9.07 -1.66
C ASN A 154 11.89 -7.66 -1.27
N ILE A 155 10.97 -6.87 -0.74
CA ILE A 155 11.21 -5.49 -0.32
C ILE A 155 11.13 -5.45 1.21
N ASN A 156 12.10 -4.78 1.85
CA ASN A 156 12.06 -4.47 3.27
C ASN A 156 11.78 -2.96 3.45
N PRO A 157 10.53 -2.53 3.63
CA PRO A 157 10.21 -1.16 3.98
C PRO A 157 10.76 -0.80 5.36
N HIS A 158 11.03 0.49 5.59
CA HIS A 158 11.60 1.02 6.83
C HIS A 158 13.04 0.58 7.12
N TYR A 159 13.73 0.02 6.13
CA TYR A 159 15.16 -0.27 6.28
C TYR A 159 15.94 1.03 6.54
N ILE A 160 16.81 1.00 7.53
CA ILE A 160 17.73 2.08 7.88
C ILE A 160 19.13 1.50 7.90
N ASP A 161 20.07 2.13 7.19
CA ASP A 161 21.48 1.74 7.28
C ASP A 161 21.99 1.87 8.71
N GLN A 162 22.88 0.95 9.08
CA GLN A 162 23.49 0.96 10.42
C GLN A 162 24.30 2.25 10.60
N ILE A 163 23.88 3.08 11.54
CA ILE A 163 24.62 4.30 11.91
C ILE A 163 25.58 3.93 13.03
N GLU A 164 26.89 4.16 12.83
CA GLU A 164 27.90 3.91 13.86
C GLU A 164 27.53 4.58 15.20
N GLY A 165 27.49 3.80 16.28
CA GLY A 165 27.22 4.28 17.63
C GLY A 165 25.74 4.33 18.02
N ILE A 166 24.82 3.88 17.18
CA ILE A 166 23.40 3.71 17.52
C ILE A 166 23.04 2.24 17.44
N GLU A 167 22.70 1.64 18.57
CA GLU A 167 22.13 0.29 18.61
C GLU A 167 20.64 0.37 18.24
N HIS A 168 20.27 -0.14 17.06
CA HIS A 168 18.88 -0.35 16.70
C HIS A 168 18.42 -1.71 17.24
N MET A 169 17.46 -1.69 18.17
CA MET A 169 16.85 -2.93 18.64
C MET A 169 15.92 -3.49 17.56
N GLY A 170 16.41 -4.49 16.83
CA GLY A 170 15.58 -5.34 15.99
C GLY A 170 15.81 -5.33 14.48
N GLU A 171 16.72 -4.52 13.95
CA GLU A 171 16.99 -4.47 12.50
C GLU A 171 18.50 -4.40 12.25
N SER A 172 19.13 -5.55 12.20
CA SER A 172 20.53 -5.68 11.72
C SER A 172 20.60 -6.82 10.71
#